data_a029b4a8788e703102d270c620361faa
#
_entry.id   a029b4a8788e703102d270c620361faa
#
_cell.length_a   1.000
_cell.length_b   1.000
_cell.length_c   1.000
_cell.angle_alpha   90.00
_cell.angle_beta   90.00
_cell.angle_gamma   90.00
#
_symmetry.space_group_name_H-M   'P 1'
#
loop_
_entity.id
_entity.type
_entity.pdbx_description
1 polymer ?
#
loop_
_entity_poly.entity_id
_entity_poly.type
_entity_poly.pdbx_seq_one_letter_code
_entity_poly.pdbx_strand_id
1 'polypeptide(L)'
;MTLIVTVDCGTSSGPEIALASARGVDVIVTDHHRVPADLPPAYAVVNPHRADSVYPDPRLAGSGVAFKVAQLLLGAVPLDLADLATVGTVADVAPIVGENRAIARLGLEQLRTSPRPGIAALLERARIAPAALDLDTIAFTLGPRLNAAGRVGEAIEAARLLLAETPEEAAAHADALEAANHTRRDLTLTAVAEARELVAADPDRPASIVRGSWPVGIIGLVAARLAEDRARPAVVGTDIGDMIRASCRSDGSVDLAAALTDCADLFTRHGGHAGAAGFEMPASRWPAFMERFEAIAAVHVPVDPRTVLKIDMAIPALDVDYRLFRELGGLRPYGPGNPEPLVAVLGLTVLRVRVAADDHTSLTLRRQRDVLDGIAFGRADIAALVREGDLIDVVARIDSRTFGGFESLQLEIRDAAPSGSHPEAAAILAGPAVALVGSTT
;
A
#
# COMPACT_ATOMS: atom_id res chain seq x y z
N MET A 1 37.39 0.29 -10.06
CA MET A 1 36.01 -0.27 -10.18
C MET A 1 35.88 -0.72 -11.63
N THR A 2 35.49 -1.98 -11.86
CA THR A 2 35.38 -2.58 -13.20
C THR A 2 33.94 -3.04 -13.49
N LEU A 3 33.10 -3.13 -12.46
CA LEU A 3 31.71 -3.56 -12.54
C LEU A 3 30.83 -2.71 -11.62
N ILE A 4 29.64 -2.31 -12.14
CA ILE A 4 28.55 -1.74 -11.39
C ILE A 4 27.36 -2.69 -11.54
N VAL A 5 26.70 -3.02 -10.43
CA VAL A 5 25.40 -3.71 -10.42
C VAL A 5 24.39 -2.75 -9.83
N THR A 6 23.39 -2.39 -10.61
CA THR A 6 22.27 -1.58 -10.12
C THR A 6 21.18 -2.49 -9.57
N VAL A 7 20.46 -2.05 -8.54
CA VAL A 7 19.38 -2.80 -7.91
C VAL A 7 18.18 -1.87 -7.80
N ASP A 8 17.03 -2.29 -8.31
CA ASP A 8 15.78 -1.54 -8.30
C ASP A 8 15.85 -0.20 -9.08
N CYS A 9 16.79 -0.08 -10.00
CA CYS A 9 16.95 1.07 -10.88
C CYS A 9 17.86 0.73 -12.06
N GLY A 10 17.92 1.64 -13.03
CA GLY A 10 18.88 1.57 -14.13
C GLY A 10 18.26 1.32 -15.49
N THR A 11 17.06 0.76 -15.58
CA THR A 11 16.41 0.48 -16.88
C THR A 11 16.24 1.74 -17.73
N SER A 12 16.07 2.92 -17.11
CA SER A 12 15.93 4.21 -17.79
C SER A 12 17.19 5.08 -17.75
N SER A 13 18.34 4.56 -17.27
CA SER A 13 19.58 5.31 -17.05
C SER A 13 20.57 5.15 -18.22
N GLY A 14 20.08 5.25 -19.46
CA GLY A 14 20.90 5.06 -20.66
C GLY A 14 22.14 5.96 -20.73
N PRO A 15 22.05 7.28 -20.52
CA PRO A 15 23.19 8.18 -20.57
C PRO A 15 24.27 7.87 -19.53
N GLU A 16 23.88 7.56 -18.29
CA GLU A 16 24.78 7.25 -17.18
C GLU A 16 25.51 5.92 -17.43
N ILE A 17 24.79 4.91 -17.94
CA ILE A 17 25.36 3.62 -18.29
C ILE A 17 26.32 3.75 -19.48
N ALA A 18 25.97 4.52 -20.51
CA ALA A 18 26.88 4.81 -21.64
C ALA A 18 28.18 5.48 -21.14
N LEU A 19 28.08 6.41 -20.20
CA LEU A 19 29.24 7.07 -19.61
C LEU A 19 30.13 6.10 -18.83
N ALA A 20 29.54 5.16 -18.07
CA ALA A 20 30.29 4.12 -17.36
C ALA A 20 31.00 3.19 -18.33
N SER A 21 30.30 2.70 -19.36
CA SER A 21 30.86 1.83 -20.41
C SER A 21 31.98 2.50 -21.17
N ALA A 22 31.87 3.78 -21.51
CA ALA A 22 32.93 4.57 -22.17
C ALA A 22 34.21 4.67 -21.29
N ARG A 23 34.09 4.46 -19.98
CA ARG A 23 35.23 4.42 -19.02
C ARG A 23 35.72 3.01 -18.72
N GLY A 24 35.27 2.00 -19.47
CA GLY A 24 35.65 0.61 -19.28
C GLY A 24 35.05 -0.06 -18.05
N VAL A 25 33.90 0.44 -17.57
CA VAL A 25 33.15 -0.15 -16.45
C VAL A 25 31.93 -0.87 -16.99
N ASP A 26 31.85 -2.18 -16.78
CA ASP A 26 30.65 -2.96 -17.12
C ASP A 26 29.52 -2.63 -16.17
N VAL A 27 28.28 -2.60 -16.69
CA VAL A 27 27.08 -2.34 -15.90
C VAL A 27 26.10 -3.49 -16.09
N ILE A 28 25.68 -4.10 -14.99
CA ILE A 28 24.56 -5.04 -14.92
C ILE A 28 23.39 -4.32 -14.26
N VAL A 29 22.29 -4.21 -14.98
CA VAL A 29 21.04 -3.63 -14.45
C VAL A 29 20.17 -4.75 -13.92
N THR A 30 19.75 -4.67 -12.64
CA THR A 30 18.68 -5.51 -12.09
C THR A 30 17.54 -4.60 -11.64
N ASP A 31 16.39 -4.71 -12.30
CA ASP A 31 15.29 -3.74 -12.16
C ASP A 31 13.94 -4.41 -12.46
N HIS A 32 12.86 -3.77 -12.11
CA HIS A 32 11.49 -4.22 -12.38
C HIS A 32 10.61 -3.09 -12.93
N HIS A 33 11.14 -1.89 -13.04
CA HIS A 33 10.40 -0.76 -13.58
C HIS A 33 10.09 -0.94 -15.07
N ARG A 34 9.14 -0.14 -15.57
CA ARG A 34 8.73 -0.16 -16.97
C ARG A 34 9.93 0.04 -17.89
N VAL A 35 10.01 -0.82 -18.89
CA VAL A 35 11.12 -0.80 -19.87
C VAL A 35 10.82 0.24 -20.95
N PRO A 36 11.76 1.17 -21.26
CA PRO A 36 11.64 2.08 -22.39
C PRO A 36 11.75 1.32 -23.73
N ALA A 37 11.41 1.99 -24.83
CA ALA A 37 11.51 1.41 -26.16
C ALA A 37 12.93 0.92 -26.48
N ASP A 38 13.94 1.72 -26.09
CA ASP A 38 15.35 1.38 -26.25
C ASP A 38 15.95 1.02 -24.91
N LEU A 39 16.53 -0.17 -24.80
CA LEU A 39 17.24 -0.62 -23.61
C LEU A 39 18.51 0.21 -23.38
N PRO A 40 18.92 0.43 -22.11
CA PRO A 40 20.20 1.06 -21.82
C PRO A 40 21.37 0.20 -22.32
N PRO A 41 22.49 0.80 -22.73
CA PRO A 41 23.67 0.09 -23.27
C PRO A 41 24.48 -0.57 -22.13
N ALA A 42 23.83 -1.39 -21.30
CA ALA A 42 24.40 -2.14 -20.23
C ALA A 42 25.00 -3.47 -20.74
N TYR A 43 25.95 -4.05 -19.98
CA TYR A 43 26.46 -5.40 -20.23
C TYR A 43 25.34 -6.45 -20.17
N ALA A 44 24.43 -6.31 -19.20
CA ALA A 44 23.21 -7.10 -19.08
C ALA A 44 22.08 -6.28 -18.42
N VAL A 45 20.84 -6.56 -18.85
CA VAL A 45 19.64 -5.99 -18.25
C VAL A 45 18.73 -7.13 -17.79
N VAL A 46 18.64 -7.33 -16.49
CA VAL A 46 17.74 -8.29 -15.83
C VAL A 46 16.50 -7.53 -15.41
N ASN A 47 15.44 -7.65 -16.19
CA ASN A 47 14.15 -7.02 -15.89
C ASN A 47 13.03 -7.91 -16.47
N PRO A 48 12.07 -8.39 -15.63
CA PRO A 48 11.02 -9.29 -16.08
C PRO A 48 10.02 -8.65 -17.05
N HIS A 49 9.98 -7.30 -17.14
CA HIS A 49 9.13 -6.56 -18.07
C HIS A 49 9.72 -6.37 -19.47
N ARG A 50 10.91 -6.89 -19.76
CA ARG A 50 11.46 -6.82 -21.13
C ARG A 50 10.56 -7.57 -22.10
N ALA A 51 10.42 -7.03 -23.31
CA ALA A 51 9.59 -7.64 -24.35
C ALA A 51 10.05 -9.05 -24.77
N ASP A 52 11.34 -9.34 -24.63
CA ASP A 52 11.96 -10.65 -24.90
C ASP A 52 12.11 -11.52 -23.66
N SER A 53 11.54 -11.10 -22.51
CA SER A 53 11.58 -11.89 -21.29
C SER A 53 10.73 -13.14 -21.42
N VAL A 54 11.29 -14.27 -21.02
CA VAL A 54 10.59 -15.56 -20.88
C VAL A 54 10.28 -15.87 -19.42
N TYR A 55 10.50 -14.89 -18.52
CA TYR A 55 10.22 -15.09 -17.10
C TYR A 55 8.71 -15.17 -16.87
N PRO A 56 8.21 -16.19 -16.13
CA PRO A 56 6.78 -16.48 -16.07
C PRO A 56 5.95 -15.48 -15.25
N ASP A 57 6.58 -14.77 -14.31
CA ASP A 57 5.90 -13.78 -13.47
C ASP A 57 6.58 -12.39 -13.53
N PRO A 58 6.10 -11.49 -14.40
CA PRO A 58 6.70 -10.16 -14.55
C PRO A 58 6.44 -9.21 -13.38
N ARG A 59 5.65 -9.62 -12.39
CA ARG A 59 5.19 -8.74 -11.28
C ARG A 59 6.13 -8.69 -10.09
N LEU A 60 7.32 -9.29 -10.18
CA LEU A 60 8.31 -9.23 -9.12
C LEU A 60 8.68 -7.77 -8.79
N ALA A 61 8.76 -7.44 -7.50
CA ALA A 61 9.42 -6.23 -7.03
C ALA A 61 10.94 -6.29 -7.26
N GLY A 62 11.64 -5.16 -7.21
CA GLY A 62 13.10 -5.12 -7.35
C GLY A 62 13.82 -6.03 -6.34
N SER A 63 13.34 -6.12 -5.11
CA SER A 63 13.82 -7.07 -4.09
C SER A 63 13.59 -8.53 -4.47
N GLY A 64 12.46 -8.83 -5.12
CA GLY A 64 12.16 -10.14 -5.68
C GLY A 64 13.12 -10.51 -6.84
N VAL A 65 13.41 -9.56 -7.72
CA VAL A 65 14.42 -9.74 -8.78
C VAL A 65 15.80 -10.02 -8.16
N ALA A 66 16.21 -9.25 -7.15
CA ALA A 66 17.46 -9.48 -6.43
C ALA A 66 17.50 -10.86 -5.77
N PHE A 67 16.38 -11.31 -5.17
CA PHE A 67 16.25 -12.64 -4.59
C PHE A 67 16.44 -13.76 -5.64
N LYS A 68 15.90 -13.58 -6.84
CA LYS A 68 16.06 -14.54 -7.95
C LYS A 68 17.49 -14.55 -8.50
N VAL A 69 18.14 -13.39 -8.57
CA VAL A 69 19.57 -13.31 -8.93
C VAL A 69 20.42 -14.03 -7.89
N ALA A 70 20.16 -13.82 -6.59
CA ALA A 70 20.84 -14.54 -5.52
C ALA A 70 20.61 -16.06 -5.62
N GLN A 71 19.38 -16.50 -5.89
CA GLN A 71 19.07 -17.92 -6.11
C GLN A 71 19.88 -18.53 -7.24
N LEU A 72 20.03 -17.80 -8.37
CA LEU A 72 20.84 -18.27 -9.50
C LEU A 72 22.31 -18.39 -9.13
N LEU A 73 22.87 -17.39 -8.45
CA LEU A 73 24.28 -17.35 -8.07
C LEU A 73 24.65 -18.43 -7.03
N LEU A 74 23.73 -18.73 -6.11
CA LEU A 74 23.94 -19.72 -5.05
C LEU A 74 23.56 -21.14 -5.48
N GLY A 75 22.85 -21.30 -6.60
CA GLY A 75 22.35 -22.58 -7.07
C GLY A 75 21.25 -23.21 -6.19
N ALA A 76 20.70 -22.45 -5.24
CA ALA A 76 19.65 -22.88 -4.32
C ALA A 76 18.79 -21.68 -3.90
N VAL A 77 17.56 -21.94 -3.42
CA VAL A 77 16.70 -20.88 -2.88
C VAL A 77 17.32 -20.29 -1.61
N PRO A 78 17.68 -18.99 -1.59
CA PRO A 78 18.33 -18.37 -0.43
C PRO A 78 17.28 -18.03 0.64
N LEU A 79 16.85 -19.03 1.40
CA LEU A 79 15.77 -18.88 2.40
C LEU A 79 16.10 -17.82 3.45
N ASP A 80 17.37 -17.65 3.78
CA ASP A 80 17.89 -16.64 4.71
C ASP A 80 17.77 -15.19 4.21
N LEU A 81 17.41 -14.99 2.93
CA LEU A 81 17.14 -13.69 2.32
C LEU A 81 15.64 -13.48 2.03
N ALA A 82 14.79 -14.45 2.33
CA ALA A 82 13.36 -14.38 2.02
C ALA A 82 12.65 -13.26 2.81
N ASP A 83 13.11 -12.96 4.01
CA ASP A 83 12.64 -11.86 4.84
C ASP A 83 12.88 -10.49 4.17
N LEU A 84 14.10 -10.25 3.67
CA LEU A 84 14.44 -9.01 2.95
C LEU A 84 13.62 -8.86 1.67
N ALA A 85 13.52 -9.95 0.90
CA ALA A 85 12.71 -9.96 -0.32
C ALA A 85 11.25 -9.66 -0.02
N THR A 86 10.71 -10.19 1.10
CA THR A 86 9.33 -9.92 1.54
C THR A 86 9.15 -8.47 1.97
N VAL A 87 10.05 -7.94 2.81
CA VAL A 87 9.98 -6.54 3.25
C VAL A 87 10.01 -5.59 2.05
N GLY A 88 10.92 -5.82 1.09
CA GLY A 88 10.99 -4.99 -0.12
C GLY A 88 9.75 -5.13 -1.01
N THR A 89 9.26 -6.36 -1.24
CA THR A 89 8.03 -6.61 -2.02
C THR A 89 6.81 -5.87 -1.45
N VAL A 90 6.68 -5.87 -0.13
CA VAL A 90 5.57 -5.18 0.56
C VAL A 90 5.76 -3.66 0.54
N ALA A 91 6.98 -3.18 0.78
CA ALA A 91 7.28 -1.75 0.77
C ALA A 91 7.10 -1.10 -0.61
N ASP A 92 7.30 -1.86 -1.67
CA ASP A 92 7.09 -1.48 -3.07
C ASP A 92 5.61 -1.60 -3.52
N VAL A 93 4.73 -2.08 -2.62
CA VAL A 93 3.30 -2.29 -2.91
C VAL A 93 3.07 -3.26 -4.09
N ALA A 94 4.03 -4.17 -4.33
CA ALA A 94 3.92 -5.15 -5.41
C ALA A 94 2.76 -6.13 -5.16
N PRO A 95 2.11 -6.65 -6.24
CA PRO A 95 0.98 -7.56 -6.08
C PRO A 95 1.36 -8.86 -5.34
N ILE A 96 0.61 -9.20 -4.29
CA ILE A 96 0.81 -10.42 -3.48
C ILE A 96 0.13 -11.61 -4.15
N VAL A 97 0.58 -11.92 -5.35
CA VAL A 97 0.12 -13.04 -6.17
C VAL A 97 1.32 -13.78 -6.76
N GLY A 98 1.11 -14.97 -7.31
CA GLY A 98 2.17 -15.73 -7.98
C GLY A 98 3.42 -15.89 -7.11
N GLU A 99 4.58 -15.54 -7.67
CA GLU A 99 5.87 -15.68 -6.99
C GLU A 99 6.07 -14.70 -5.84
N ASN A 100 5.56 -13.47 -5.95
CA ASN A 100 5.58 -12.52 -4.82
C ASN A 100 4.85 -13.08 -3.60
N ARG A 101 3.72 -13.78 -3.79
CA ARG A 101 3.00 -14.43 -2.68
C ARG A 101 3.80 -15.59 -2.09
N ALA A 102 4.48 -16.37 -2.92
CA ALA A 102 5.34 -17.45 -2.44
C ALA A 102 6.51 -16.90 -1.60
N ILE A 103 7.19 -15.86 -2.07
CA ILE A 103 8.26 -15.15 -1.34
C ILE A 103 7.71 -14.59 -0.02
N ALA A 104 6.57 -13.92 -0.06
CA ALA A 104 5.94 -13.33 1.13
C ALA A 104 5.60 -14.39 2.20
N ARG A 105 5.16 -15.59 1.80
CA ARG A 105 4.91 -16.69 2.75
C ARG A 105 6.20 -17.18 3.41
N LEU A 106 7.25 -17.37 2.63
CA LEU A 106 8.57 -17.81 3.15
C LEU A 106 9.16 -16.77 4.10
N GLY A 107 9.16 -15.49 3.69
CA GLY A 107 9.72 -14.44 4.52
C GLY A 107 8.91 -14.13 5.78
N LEU A 108 7.57 -14.22 5.73
CA LEU A 108 6.74 -14.10 6.94
C LEU A 108 7.05 -15.21 7.95
N GLU A 109 7.23 -16.44 7.50
CA GLU A 109 7.60 -17.52 8.38
C GLU A 109 8.94 -17.25 9.07
N GLN A 110 9.94 -16.82 8.30
CA GLN A 110 11.26 -16.45 8.82
C GLN A 110 11.17 -15.28 9.81
N LEU A 111 10.47 -14.20 9.43
CA LEU A 111 10.31 -13.01 10.27
C LEU A 111 9.62 -13.30 11.61
N ARG A 112 8.71 -14.27 11.63
CA ARG A 112 7.97 -14.68 12.83
C ARG A 112 8.79 -15.58 13.76
N THR A 113 9.64 -16.44 13.19
CA THR A 113 10.36 -17.47 13.95
C THR A 113 11.78 -17.07 14.31
N SER A 114 12.45 -16.35 13.41
CA SER A 114 13.86 -15.96 13.58
C SER A 114 14.15 -14.66 12.83
N PRO A 115 13.60 -13.51 13.28
CA PRO A 115 13.88 -12.24 12.63
C PRO A 115 15.37 -11.89 12.76
N ARG A 116 15.95 -11.32 11.69
CA ARG A 116 17.31 -10.77 11.74
C ARG A 116 17.43 -9.65 12.78
N PRO A 117 18.64 -9.37 13.33
CA PRO A 117 18.81 -8.40 14.42
C PRO A 117 18.17 -7.04 14.14
N GLY A 118 18.31 -6.49 12.91
CA GLY A 118 17.73 -5.20 12.55
C GLY A 118 16.20 -5.19 12.56
N ILE A 119 15.56 -6.23 12.05
CA ILE A 119 14.08 -6.33 12.08
C ILE A 119 13.60 -6.56 13.52
N ALA A 120 14.28 -7.42 14.29
CA ALA A 120 13.95 -7.64 15.70
C ALA A 120 14.01 -6.33 16.50
N ALA A 121 15.03 -5.50 16.28
CA ALA A 121 15.18 -4.21 16.91
C ALA A 121 14.04 -3.23 16.56
N LEU A 122 13.56 -3.21 15.31
CA LEU A 122 12.42 -2.39 14.92
C LEU A 122 11.09 -2.89 15.53
N LEU A 123 10.89 -4.21 15.56
CA LEU A 123 9.70 -4.81 16.17
C LEU A 123 9.63 -4.52 17.67
N GLU A 124 10.77 -4.59 18.37
CA GLU A 124 10.86 -4.23 19.79
C GLU A 124 10.42 -2.78 20.04
N ARG A 125 10.94 -1.81 19.25
CA ARG A 125 10.56 -0.40 19.36
C ARG A 125 9.10 -0.16 19.01
N ALA A 126 8.58 -0.92 18.06
CA ALA A 126 7.16 -0.89 17.71
C ALA A 126 6.26 -1.63 18.71
N ARG A 127 6.83 -2.36 19.68
CA ARG A 127 6.14 -3.21 20.67
C ARG A 127 5.28 -4.30 20.01
N ILE A 128 5.79 -4.89 18.94
CA ILE A 128 5.14 -5.97 18.20
C ILE A 128 5.90 -7.25 18.43
N ALA A 129 5.19 -8.29 18.89
CA ALA A 129 5.75 -9.62 18.99
C ALA A 129 6.00 -10.20 17.58
N PRO A 130 7.15 -10.82 17.29
CA PRO A 130 7.42 -11.39 15.97
C PRO A 130 6.33 -12.34 15.48
N ALA A 131 5.76 -13.15 16.35
CA ALA A 131 4.68 -14.09 16.02
C ALA A 131 3.38 -13.42 15.51
N ALA A 132 3.17 -12.14 15.83
CA ALA A 132 2.01 -11.35 15.39
C ALA A 132 2.25 -10.61 14.06
N LEU A 133 3.47 -10.72 13.49
CA LEU A 133 3.83 -10.01 12.27
C LEU A 133 3.04 -10.53 11.07
N ASP A 134 2.50 -9.62 10.28
CA ASP A 134 1.84 -9.84 9.00
C ASP A 134 2.31 -8.84 7.94
N LEU A 135 1.73 -8.86 6.74
CA LEU A 135 2.12 -7.92 5.70
C LEU A 135 1.70 -6.48 6.02
N ASP A 136 0.60 -6.28 6.74
CA ASP A 136 0.17 -4.95 7.17
C ASP A 136 1.15 -4.36 8.19
N THR A 137 1.69 -5.18 9.10
CA THR A 137 2.79 -4.77 9.99
C THR A 137 4.02 -4.34 9.21
N ILE A 138 4.37 -5.05 8.15
CA ILE A 138 5.49 -4.66 7.28
C ILE A 138 5.14 -3.35 6.56
N ALA A 139 3.97 -3.25 5.94
CA ALA A 139 3.55 -2.08 5.15
C ALA A 139 3.42 -0.80 5.99
N PHE A 140 2.81 -0.89 7.18
CA PHE A 140 2.42 0.28 7.97
C PHE A 140 3.31 0.55 9.20
N THR A 141 4.16 -0.42 9.58
CA THR A 141 5.05 -0.25 10.73
C THR A 141 6.53 -0.29 10.36
N LEU A 142 7.00 -1.34 9.69
CA LEU A 142 8.41 -1.49 9.33
C LEU A 142 8.79 -0.62 8.13
N GLY A 143 8.03 -0.68 7.04
CA GLY A 143 8.28 0.07 5.81
C GLY A 143 8.39 1.59 6.04
N PRO A 144 7.44 2.25 6.76
CA PRO A 144 7.56 3.66 7.07
C PRO A 144 8.81 4.05 7.85
N ARG A 145 9.32 3.19 8.75
CA ARG A 145 10.55 3.40 9.51
C ARG A 145 11.79 3.30 8.63
N LEU A 146 11.87 2.24 7.82
CA LEU A 146 12.95 2.05 6.85
C LEU A 146 13.01 3.19 5.83
N ASN A 147 11.84 3.58 5.31
CA ASN A 147 11.74 4.66 4.32
C ASN A 147 11.98 6.06 4.90
N ALA A 148 11.85 6.24 6.23
CA ALA A 148 12.02 7.56 6.85
C ALA A 148 13.44 8.10 6.69
N ALA A 149 14.45 7.25 6.75
CA ALA A 149 15.85 7.65 6.56
C ALA A 149 16.07 8.32 5.19
N GLY A 150 15.54 7.77 4.11
CA GLY A 150 15.66 8.37 2.77
C GLY A 150 14.80 9.62 2.55
N ARG A 151 13.85 9.91 3.43
CA ARG A 151 12.98 11.10 3.33
C ARG A 151 13.50 12.32 4.09
N VAL A 152 14.12 12.11 5.26
CA VAL A 152 14.54 13.18 6.19
C VAL A 152 15.98 13.04 6.68
N GLY A 153 16.72 12.05 6.20
CA GLY A 153 18.10 11.72 6.57
C GLY A 153 18.83 10.98 5.46
N GLU A 154 19.66 10.01 5.83
CA GLU A 154 20.48 9.22 4.92
C GLU A 154 19.93 7.80 4.78
N ALA A 155 19.54 7.40 3.57
CA ALA A 155 18.98 6.07 3.28
C ALA A 155 19.90 4.91 3.68
N ILE A 156 21.22 5.15 3.75
CA ILE A 156 22.21 4.14 4.12
C ILE A 156 21.99 3.57 5.53
N GLU A 157 21.37 4.34 6.43
CA GLU A 157 21.08 3.87 7.79
C GLU A 157 20.10 2.68 7.79
N ALA A 158 19.12 2.68 6.88
CA ALA A 158 18.21 1.56 6.73
C ALA A 158 18.94 0.30 6.20
N ALA A 159 19.87 0.48 5.25
CA ALA A 159 20.66 -0.62 4.74
C ALA A 159 21.59 -1.22 5.85
N ARG A 160 22.24 -0.36 6.64
CA ARG A 160 23.07 -0.77 7.77
C ARG A 160 22.26 -1.54 8.81
N LEU A 161 21.06 -1.08 9.14
CA LEU A 161 20.17 -1.82 10.02
C LEU A 161 19.87 -3.22 9.50
N LEU A 162 19.50 -3.34 8.23
CA LEU A 162 19.14 -4.63 7.64
C LEU A 162 20.33 -5.59 7.50
N LEU A 163 21.55 -5.06 7.46
CA LEU A 163 22.80 -5.81 7.37
C LEU A 163 23.46 -6.03 8.73
N ALA A 164 22.93 -5.46 9.83
CA ALA A 164 23.49 -5.66 11.17
C ALA A 164 23.51 -7.14 11.57
N GLU A 165 24.66 -7.59 12.04
CA GLU A 165 24.88 -9.00 12.42
C GLU A 165 24.63 -9.23 13.92
N THR A 166 24.69 -8.16 14.72
CA THR A 166 24.50 -8.24 16.17
C THR A 166 23.34 -7.36 16.65
N PRO A 167 22.71 -7.71 17.79
CA PRO A 167 21.68 -6.85 18.39
C PRO A 167 22.20 -5.45 18.76
N GLU A 168 23.46 -5.33 19.16
CA GLU A 168 24.08 -4.07 19.57
C GLU A 168 24.23 -3.10 18.38
N GLU A 169 24.70 -3.61 17.23
CA GLU A 169 24.77 -2.84 15.98
C GLU A 169 23.37 -2.44 15.53
N ALA A 170 22.43 -3.36 15.54
CA ALA A 170 21.06 -3.12 15.14
C ALA A 170 20.38 -2.06 16.01
N ALA A 171 20.64 -2.04 17.32
CA ALA A 171 20.02 -1.10 18.24
C ALA A 171 20.33 0.36 17.87
N ALA A 172 21.58 0.70 17.57
CA ALA A 172 21.98 2.07 17.22
C ALA A 172 21.30 2.56 15.93
N HIS A 173 21.25 1.72 14.88
CA HIS A 173 20.61 2.04 13.61
C HIS A 173 19.08 2.11 13.76
N ALA A 174 18.48 1.24 14.57
CA ALA A 174 17.04 1.27 14.83
C ALA A 174 16.63 2.54 15.58
N ASP A 175 17.43 3.05 16.53
CA ASP A 175 17.19 4.33 17.22
C ASP A 175 17.26 5.51 16.23
N ALA A 176 18.23 5.51 15.33
CA ALA A 176 18.34 6.53 14.28
C ALA A 176 17.12 6.51 13.35
N LEU A 177 16.64 5.32 12.94
CA LEU A 177 15.46 5.20 12.09
C LEU A 177 14.17 5.60 12.82
N GLU A 178 14.03 5.30 14.12
CA GLU A 178 12.88 5.73 14.90
C GLU A 178 12.85 7.25 15.03
N ALA A 179 14.00 7.91 15.31
CA ALA A 179 14.12 9.35 15.35
C ALA A 179 13.76 9.99 13.99
N ALA A 180 14.27 9.45 12.88
CA ALA A 180 13.92 9.90 11.54
C ALA A 180 12.42 9.72 11.24
N ASN A 181 11.82 8.62 11.69
CA ASN A 181 10.40 8.36 11.50
C ASN A 181 9.51 9.32 12.31
N HIS A 182 9.91 9.68 13.54
CA HIS A 182 9.25 10.73 14.33
C HIS A 182 9.32 12.07 13.61
N THR A 183 10.51 12.51 13.21
CA THR A 183 10.70 13.76 12.44
C THR A 183 9.85 13.79 11.18
N ARG A 184 9.84 12.69 10.40
CA ARG A 184 9.01 12.57 9.20
C ARG A 184 7.53 12.73 9.52
N ARG A 185 7.04 12.08 10.61
CA ARG A 185 5.63 12.16 11.03
C ARG A 185 5.23 13.56 11.40
N ASP A 186 6.05 14.26 12.22
CA ASP A 186 5.77 15.62 12.68
C ASP A 186 5.74 16.59 11.51
N LEU A 187 6.74 16.52 10.62
CA LEU A 187 6.79 17.33 9.40
C LEU A 187 5.57 17.05 8.49
N THR A 188 5.17 15.78 8.36
CA THR A 188 4.01 15.42 7.53
C THR A 188 2.70 15.94 8.15
N LEU A 189 2.52 15.82 9.47
CA LEU A 189 1.31 16.31 10.16
C LEU A 189 1.17 17.83 10.00
N THR A 190 2.25 18.58 10.20
CA THR A 190 2.28 20.04 10.02
C THR A 190 1.94 20.41 8.57
N ALA A 191 2.64 19.80 7.61
CA ALA A 191 2.42 20.08 6.20
C ALA A 191 1.00 19.71 5.72
N VAL A 192 0.42 18.62 6.23
CA VAL A 192 -0.97 18.24 5.92
C VAL A 192 -1.96 19.25 6.47
N ALA A 193 -1.75 19.75 7.70
CA ALA A 193 -2.61 20.77 8.28
C ALA A 193 -2.61 22.07 7.45
N GLU A 194 -1.42 22.58 7.10
CA GLU A 194 -1.26 23.75 6.24
C GLU A 194 -1.87 23.53 4.84
N ALA A 195 -1.63 22.36 4.24
CA ALA A 195 -2.17 22.03 2.92
C ALA A 195 -3.69 21.93 2.92
N ARG A 196 -4.30 21.40 3.99
CA ARG A 196 -5.77 21.36 4.16
C ARG A 196 -6.38 22.76 4.25
N GLU A 197 -5.74 23.71 4.92
CA GLU A 197 -6.18 25.11 4.96
C GLU A 197 -6.17 25.74 3.55
N LEU A 198 -5.11 25.47 2.77
CA LEU A 198 -5.02 25.93 1.39
C LEU A 198 -6.13 25.33 0.49
N VAL A 199 -6.42 24.04 0.66
CA VAL A 199 -7.48 23.35 -0.09
C VAL A 199 -8.86 23.85 0.35
N ALA A 200 -9.08 24.14 1.63
CA ALA A 200 -10.35 24.61 2.16
C ALA A 200 -10.74 26.00 1.64
N ALA A 201 -9.78 26.79 1.16
CA ALA A 201 -10.06 28.08 0.54
C ALA A 201 -10.89 27.99 -0.77
N ASP A 202 -10.84 26.81 -1.45
CA ASP A 202 -11.65 26.55 -2.64
C ASP A 202 -12.04 25.06 -2.67
N PRO A 203 -13.12 24.70 -1.95
CA PRO A 203 -13.50 23.29 -1.75
C PRO A 203 -14.12 22.64 -3.00
N ASP A 204 -14.56 23.41 -3.98
CA ASP A 204 -15.25 22.89 -5.17
C ASP A 204 -14.30 22.50 -6.30
N ARG A 205 -13.01 22.77 -6.17
CA ARG A 205 -12.02 22.39 -7.18
C ARG A 205 -12.03 20.89 -7.46
N PRO A 206 -11.90 20.48 -8.73
CA PRO A 206 -11.89 19.07 -9.13
C PRO A 206 -10.61 18.34 -8.67
N ALA A 207 -9.56 19.06 -8.30
CA ALA A 207 -8.31 18.52 -7.77
C ALA A 207 -7.80 19.34 -6.58
N SER A 208 -7.06 18.71 -5.67
CA SER A 208 -6.37 19.37 -4.57
C SER A 208 -4.96 19.79 -5.04
N ILE A 209 -4.80 21.01 -5.56
CA ILE A 209 -3.52 21.52 -6.05
C ILE A 209 -3.01 22.58 -5.10
N VAL A 210 -1.92 22.28 -4.40
CA VAL A 210 -1.31 23.17 -3.42
C VAL A 210 0.20 23.31 -3.61
N ARG A 211 0.73 24.44 -3.18
CA ARG A 211 2.15 24.75 -3.21
C ARG A 211 2.57 25.40 -1.90
N GLY A 212 3.73 25.01 -1.39
CA GLY A 212 4.29 25.54 -0.14
C GLY A 212 5.80 25.32 -0.04
N SER A 213 6.34 25.51 1.14
CA SER A 213 7.79 25.36 1.42
C SER A 213 8.03 24.11 2.27
N TRP A 214 7.54 22.97 1.83
CA TRP A 214 7.68 21.71 2.54
C TRP A 214 8.91 20.91 2.08
N PRO A 215 9.52 20.09 2.95
CA PRO A 215 10.60 19.19 2.53
C PRO A 215 10.17 18.25 1.41
N VAL A 216 11.00 18.12 0.37
CA VAL A 216 10.71 17.27 -0.82
C VAL A 216 10.37 15.83 -0.43
N GLY A 217 11.03 15.28 0.60
CA GLY A 217 10.82 13.89 1.03
C GLY A 217 9.43 13.57 1.57
N ILE A 218 8.61 14.60 1.92
CA ILE A 218 7.28 14.38 2.49
C ILE A 218 6.12 14.81 1.58
N ILE A 219 6.35 15.59 0.51
CA ILE A 219 5.26 16.12 -0.33
C ILE A 219 4.39 14.99 -0.92
N GLY A 220 4.98 13.83 -1.22
CA GLY A 220 4.22 12.66 -1.68
C GLY A 220 3.31 12.05 -0.63
N LEU A 221 3.65 12.19 0.67
CA LEU A 221 2.79 11.76 1.78
C LEU A 221 1.64 12.75 2.00
N VAL A 222 1.93 14.05 1.85
CA VAL A 222 0.91 15.10 1.92
C VAL A 222 -0.09 14.93 0.77
N ALA A 223 0.39 14.70 -0.46
CA ALA A 223 -0.46 14.46 -1.62
C ALA A 223 -1.37 13.24 -1.43
N ALA A 224 -0.84 12.14 -0.89
CA ALA A 224 -1.62 10.94 -0.60
C ALA A 224 -2.76 11.24 0.40
N ARG A 225 -2.44 11.96 1.48
CA ARG A 225 -3.44 12.31 2.48
C ARG A 225 -4.54 13.25 1.92
N LEU A 226 -4.18 14.24 1.10
CA LEU A 226 -5.16 15.11 0.47
C LEU A 226 -6.05 14.37 -0.53
N ALA A 227 -5.49 13.40 -1.27
CA ALA A 227 -6.28 12.58 -2.20
C ALA A 227 -7.27 11.68 -1.45
N GLU A 228 -6.85 11.06 -0.34
CA GLU A 228 -7.70 10.26 0.55
C GLU A 228 -8.83 11.11 1.17
N ASP A 229 -8.49 12.27 1.74
CA ASP A 229 -9.44 13.13 2.46
C ASP A 229 -10.60 13.60 1.58
N ARG A 230 -10.36 13.79 0.29
CA ARG A 230 -11.34 14.38 -0.63
C ARG A 230 -11.84 13.44 -1.72
N ALA A 231 -11.30 12.22 -1.81
CA ALA A 231 -11.53 11.30 -2.92
C ALA A 231 -11.40 12.02 -4.29
N ARG A 232 -10.29 12.75 -4.47
CA ARG A 232 -9.96 13.53 -5.67
C ARG A 232 -8.45 13.51 -5.89
N PRO A 233 -7.96 13.68 -7.13
CA PRO A 233 -6.52 13.77 -7.38
C PRO A 233 -5.89 14.95 -6.63
N ALA A 234 -4.70 14.74 -6.12
CA ALA A 234 -3.94 15.75 -5.37
C ALA A 234 -2.55 15.98 -5.96
N VAL A 235 -2.15 17.24 -6.03
CA VAL A 235 -0.81 17.71 -6.45
C VAL A 235 -0.26 18.60 -5.35
N VAL A 236 0.92 18.24 -4.83
CA VAL A 236 1.62 19.02 -3.81
C VAL A 236 2.98 19.43 -4.35
N GLY A 237 3.13 20.72 -4.58
CA GLY A 237 4.38 21.35 -5.04
C GLY A 237 5.18 21.96 -3.91
N THR A 238 6.51 21.91 -4.01
CA THR A 238 7.41 22.63 -3.10
C THR A 238 8.44 23.43 -3.89
N ASP A 239 8.80 24.61 -3.37
CA ASP A 239 9.75 25.50 -4.01
C ASP A 239 11.19 25.06 -3.79
N ILE A 240 11.96 25.02 -4.89
CA ILE A 240 13.40 24.77 -4.90
C ILE A 240 14.06 25.87 -5.76
N GLY A 241 14.37 26.99 -5.17
CA GLY A 241 14.83 28.17 -5.91
C GLY A 241 13.76 28.63 -6.91
N ASP A 242 14.13 28.73 -8.21
CA ASP A 242 13.23 29.12 -9.30
C ASP A 242 12.39 27.94 -9.84
N MET A 243 12.54 26.77 -9.27
CA MET A 243 11.87 25.56 -9.71
C MET A 243 10.85 25.09 -8.68
N ILE A 244 9.86 24.35 -9.13
CA ILE A 244 8.94 23.58 -8.30
C ILE A 244 9.19 22.11 -8.53
N ARG A 245 9.33 21.34 -7.44
CA ARG A 245 9.19 19.88 -7.46
C ARG A 245 7.84 19.51 -6.90
N ALA A 246 7.09 18.68 -7.62
CA ALA A 246 5.75 18.29 -7.22
C ALA A 246 5.59 16.77 -7.17
N SER A 247 4.69 16.34 -6.28
CA SER A 247 4.23 14.96 -6.19
C SER A 247 2.73 14.91 -6.35
N CYS A 248 2.26 13.95 -7.16
CA CYS A 248 0.84 13.75 -7.46
C CYS A 248 0.37 12.40 -6.91
N ARG A 249 -0.88 12.37 -6.44
CA ARG A 249 -1.58 11.14 -6.06
C ARG A 249 -2.99 11.15 -6.64
N SER A 250 -3.46 10.00 -7.10
CA SER A 250 -4.82 9.82 -7.61
C SER A 250 -5.61 8.93 -6.65
N ASP A 251 -6.88 9.24 -6.51
CA ASP A 251 -7.92 8.39 -5.92
C ASP A 251 -8.41 7.27 -6.86
N GLY A 252 -7.84 7.21 -8.06
CA GLY A 252 -8.22 6.30 -9.14
C GLY A 252 -9.08 6.94 -10.23
N SER A 253 -9.57 8.17 -10.04
CA SER A 253 -10.39 8.88 -11.03
C SER A 253 -9.58 9.39 -12.22
N VAL A 254 -8.31 9.77 -12.01
CA VAL A 254 -7.41 10.32 -13.04
C VAL A 254 -6.18 9.43 -13.19
N ASP A 255 -5.82 9.06 -14.42
CA ASP A 255 -4.50 8.49 -14.74
C ASP A 255 -3.46 9.62 -14.76
N LEU A 256 -2.66 9.68 -13.69
CA LEU A 256 -1.66 10.74 -13.51
C LEU A 256 -0.54 10.68 -14.57
N ALA A 257 -0.16 9.51 -15.05
CA ALA A 257 0.87 9.40 -16.06
C ALA A 257 0.41 9.99 -17.40
N ALA A 258 -0.84 9.71 -17.79
CA ALA A 258 -1.46 10.31 -18.97
C ALA A 258 -1.63 11.83 -18.79
N ALA A 259 -2.21 12.27 -17.65
CA ALA A 259 -2.43 13.69 -17.36
C ALA A 259 -1.13 14.51 -17.37
N LEU A 260 -0.02 13.97 -16.82
CA LEU A 260 1.26 14.65 -16.87
C LEU A 260 1.86 14.65 -18.28
N THR A 261 1.59 13.63 -19.09
CA THR A 261 2.02 13.63 -20.52
C THR A 261 1.34 14.75 -21.29
N ASP A 262 0.06 15.00 -21.04
CA ASP A 262 -0.70 16.12 -21.64
C ASP A 262 -0.19 17.51 -21.20
N CYS A 263 0.58 17.57 -20.11
CA CYS A 263 1.22 18.77 -19.58
C CYS A 263 2.75 18.82 -19.83
N ALA A 264 3.31 17.89 -20.63
CA ALA A 264 4.75 17.67 -20.73
C ALA A 264 5.57 18.91 -21.14
N ASP A 265 4.98 19.79 -21.97
CA ASP A 265 5.61 21.06 -22.41
C ASP A 265 5.88 22.05 -21.26
N LEU A 266 5.23 21.88 -20.13
CA LEU A 266 5.42 22.72 -18.94
C LEU A 266 6.57 22.25 -18.05
N PHE A 267 6.98 21.00 -18.18
CA PHE A 267 7.94 20.36 -17.28
C PHE A 267 9.37 20.38 -17.82
N THR A 268 10.32 20.37 -16.90
CA THR A 268 11.72 20.01 -17.20
C THR A 268 11.94 18.50 -17.07
N ARG A 269 11.18 17.88 -16.17
CA ARG A 269 11.21 16.43 -15.92
C ARG A 269 9.87 16.00 -15.38
N HIS A 270 9.36 14.85 -15.80
CA HIS A 270 8.17 14.22 -15.22
C HIS A 270 8.24 12.71 -15.35
N GLY A 271 7.43 12.01 -14.56
CA GLY A 271 7.30 10.55 -14.64
C GLY A 271 6.44 10.00 -13.52
N GLY A 272 6.09 8.70 -13.63
CA GLY A 272 5.26 8.00 -12.66
C GLY A 272 4.32 7.01 -13.33
N HIS A 273 3.29 6.62 -12.56
CA HIS A 273 2.25 5.66 -12.92
C HIS A 273 0.87 6.30 -12.76
N ALA A 274 -0.18 5.59 -13.14
CA ALA A 274 -1.57 6.07 -13.04
C ALA A 274 -1.94 6.57 -11.63
N GLY A 275 -1.51 5.89 -10.56
CA GLY A 275 -1.86 6.25 -9.17
C GLY A 275 -0.91 7.22 -8.48
N ALA A 276 0.34 7.36 -8.96
CA ALA A 276 1.37 8.17 -8.33
C ALA A 276 2.38 8.66 -9.35
N ALA A 277 2.60 9.97 -9.39
CA ALA A 277 3.51 10.60 -10.34
C ALA A 277 4.19 11.82 -9.72
N GLY A 278 5.16 12.38 -10.42
CA GLY A 278 5.84 13.61 -10.00
C GLY A 278 6.46 14.34 -11.17
N PHE A 279 6.77 15.61 -10.94
CA PHE A 279 7.39 16.44 -11.97
C PHE A 279 8.26 17.55 -11.35
N GLU A 280 9.09 18.14 -12.21
CA GLU A 280 9.83 19.38 -11.93
C GLU A 280 9.52 20.39 -13.03
N MET A 281 9.35 21.65 -12.65
CA MET A 281 9.03 22.73 -13.57
C MET A 281 9.53 24.08 -13.09
N PRO A 282 9.73 25.08 -13.99
CA PRO A 282 9.93 26.46 -13.60
C PRO A 282 8.71 27.01 -12.83
N ALA A 283 8.94 27.72 -11.73
CA ALA A 283 7.88 28.29 -10.89
C ALA A 283 6.91 29.20 -11.66
N SER A 284 7.40 29.88 -12.69
CA SER A 284 6.59 30.75 -13.56
C SER A 284 5.51 30.01 -14.36
N ARG A 285 5.64 28.71 -14.56
CA ARG A 285 4.67 27.89 -15.33
C ARG A 285 3.57 27.28 -14.44
N TRP A 286 3.68 27.42 -13.12
CA TRP A 286 2.71 26.82 -12.18
C TRP A 286 1.25 27.22 -12.44
N PRO A 287 0.89 28.49 -12.71
CA PRO A 287 -0.50 28.86 -12.99
C PRO A 287 -1.07 28.15 -14.24
N ALA A 288 -0.29 28.04 -15.31
CA ALA A 288 -0.69 27.34 -16.53
C ALA A 288 -0.87 25.82 -16.31
N PHE A 289 -0.04 25.23 -15.47
CA PHE A 289 -0.19 23.83 -15.04
C PHE A 289 -1.49 23.64 -14.27
N MET A 290 -1.77 24.49 -13.27
CA MET A 290 -2.99 24.38 -12.46
C MET A 290 -4.23 24.41 -13.35
N GLU A 291 -4.35 25.39 -14.24
CA GLU A 291 -5.49 25.51 -15.15
C GLU A 291 -5.67 24.25 -16.00
N ARG A 292 -4.59 23.75 -16.61
CA ARG A 292 -4.63 22.55 -17.47
C ARG A 292 -4.97 21.29 -16.71
N PHE A 293 -4.36 21.08 -15.54
CA PHE A 293 -4.60 19.90 -14.74
C PHE A 293 -6.03 19.90 -14.15
N GLU A 294 -6.54 21.04 -13.74
CA GLU A 294 -7.95 21.18 -13.29
C GLU A 294 -8.93 20.86 -14.42
N ALA A 295 -8.66 21.30 -15.63
CA ALA A 295 -9.49 20.95 -16.79
C ALA A 295 -9.52 19.44 -17.05
N ILE A 296 -8.37 18.78 -16.93
CA ILE A 296 -8.27 17.31 -17.04
C ILE A 296 -9.05 16.64 -15.89
N ALA A 297 -8.85 17.07 -14.66
CA ALA A 297 -9.51 16.49 -13.50
C ALA A 297 -11.04 16.66 -13.56
N ALA A 298 -11.54 17.81 -14.01
CA ALA A 298 -12.98 18.10 -14.09
C ALA A 298 -13.73 17.13 -15.01
N VAL A 299 -13.07 16.55 -16.00
CA VAL A 299 -13.68 15.57 -16.92
C VAL A 299 -13.78 14.17 -16.29
N HIS A 300 -12.86 13.84 -15.37
CA HIS A 300 -12.70 12.49 -14.87
C HIS A 300 -13.22 12.29 -13.44
N VAL A 301 -13.28 13.35 -12.63
CA VAL A 301 -13.76 13.25 -11.25
C VAL A 301 -15.30 13.16 -11.22
N PRO A 302 -15.87 12.09 -10.61
CA PRO A 302 -17.32 11.98 -10.48
C PRO A 302 -17.90 13.12 -9.65
N VAL A 303 -19.07 13.60 -10.05
CA VAL A 303 -19.84 14.65 -9.30
C VAL A 303 -20.27 14.13 -7.93
N ASP A 304 -20.54 12.82 -7.82
CA ASP A 304 -20.90 12.12 -6.58
C ASP A 304 -20.00 10.89 -6.42
N PRO A 305 -18.85 11.02 -5.73
CA PRO A 305 -17.93 9.92 -5.53
C PRO A 305 -18.53 8.90 -4.54
N ARG A 306 -19.14 7.85 -5.05
CA ARG A 306 -19.60 6.72 -4.23
C ARG A 306 -18.48 5.71 -4.09
N THR A 307 -18.15 5.34 -2.87
CA THR A 307 -17.27 4.23 -2.61
C THR A 307 -17.96 2.92 -3.00
N VAL A 308 -17.42 2.23 -4.00
CA VAL A 308 -17.92 0.91 -4.40
C VAL A 308 -17.19 -0.15 -3.59
N LEU A 309 -17.93 -0.89 -2.76
CA LEU A 309 -17.39 -2.06 -2.06
C LEU A 309 -17.56 -3.30 -2.93
N LYS A 310 -16.44 -3.96 -3.25
CA LYS A 310 -16.46 -5.24 -3.96
C LYS A 310 -16.64 -6.36 -2.94
N ILE A 311 -17.80 -6.98 -2.94
CA ILE A 311 -18.16 -8.09 -2.04
C ILE A 311 -17.77 -9.40 -2.71
N ASP A 312 -17.01 -10.25 -2.02
CA ASP A 312 -16.53 -11.52 -2.53
C ASP A 312 -17.54 -12.65 -2.32
N MET A 313 -18.32 -12.58 -1.24
CA MET A 313 -19.37 -13.56 -0.95
C MET A 313 -20.46 -12.96 -0.05
N ALA A 314 -21.67 -13.52 -0.13
CA ALA A 314 -22.75 -13.25 0.80
C ALA A 314 -23.08 -14.53 1.58
N ILE A 315 -23.29 -14.40 2.90
CA ILE A 315 -23.60 -15.53 3.77
C ILE A 315 -24.67 -15.14 4.80
N PRO A 316 -25.50 -16.08 5.25
CA PRO A 316 -26.34 -15.86 6.41
C PRO A 316 -25.47 -15.69 7.67
N ALA A 317 -25.95 -14.91 8.62
CA ALA A 317 -25.22 -14.66 9.87
C ALA A 317 -24.80 -15.95 10.60
N LEU A 318 -25.56 -17.04 10.40
CA LEU A 318 -25.28 -18.35 10.97
C LEU A 318 -23.96 -18.98 10.53
N ASP A 319 -23.54 -18.70 9.33
CA ASP A 319 -22.36 -19.31 8.72
C ASP A 319 -21.06 -18.57 9.13
N VAL A 320 -21.17 -17.48 9.89
CA VAL A 320 -20.00 -16.80 10.50
C VAL A 320 -19.52 -17.63 11.68
N ASP A 321 -18.61 -18.54 11.44
CA ASP A 321 -18.03 -19.41 12.45
C ASP A 321 -16.50 -19.50 12.37
N TYR A 322 -15.87 -20.19 13.32
CA TYR A 322 -14.41 -20.40 13.31
C TYR A 322 -13.93 -21.29 12.15
N ARG A 323 -14.81 -22.11 11.58
CA ARG A 323 -14.46 -22.92 10.40
C ARG A 323 -14.26 -22.00 9.21
N LEU A 324 -15.23 -21.12 8.91
CA LEU A 324 -15.13 -20.14 7.82
C LEU A 324 -13.91 -19.22 8.04
N PHE A 325 -13.70 -18.70 9.25
CA PHE A 325 -12.55 -17.87 9.57
C PHE A 325 -11.21 -18.56 9.24
N ARG A 326 -11.07 -19.85 9.56
CA ARG A 326 -9.86 -20.62 9.25
C ARG A 326 -9.73 -20.92 7.74
N GLU A 327 -10.82 -21.20 7.05
CA GLU A 327 -10.83 -21.41 5.60
C GLU A 327 -10.40 -20.14 4.86
N LEU A 328 -10.92 -18.97 5.24
CA LEU A 328 -10.48 -17.67 4.74
C LEU A 328 -9.01 -17.40 5.07
N GLY A 329 -8.56 -17.80 6.25
CA GLY A 329 -7.15 -17.72 6.66
C GLY A 329 -6.19 -18.45 5.70
N GLY A 330 -6.63 -19.47 4.96
CA GLY A 330 -5.85 -20.15 3.93
C GLY A 330 -5.51 -19.28 2.70
N LEU A 331 -6.25 -18.19 2.51
CA LEU A 331 -5.98 -17.20 1.45
C LEU A 331 -4.85 -16.22 1.81
N ARG A 332 -4.42 -16.17 3.07
CA ARG A 332 -3.30 -15.33 3.54
C ARG A 332 -1.98 -15.72 2.87
N PRO A 333 -1.01 -14.79 2.75
CA PRO A 333 -1.06 -13.40 3.16
C PRO A 333 -1.87 -12.54 2.19
N TYR A 334 -2.60 -11.56 2.73
CA TYR A 334 -3.35 -10.58 1.97
C TYR A 334 -2.48 -9.40 1.58
N GLY A 335 -2.86 -8.68 0.52
CA GLY A 335 -2.18 -7.49 0.03
C GLY A 335 -2.66 -7.09 -1.37
N PRO A 336 -1.99 -6.17 -2.05
CA PRO A 336 -2.34 -5.80 -3.42
C PRO A 336 -2.47 -7.03 -4.32
N GLY A 337 -3.55 -7.10 -5.12
CA GLY A 337 -3.84 -8.23 -6.00
C GLY A 337 -4.39 -9.50 -5.32
N ASN A 338 -4.30 -9.59 -3.98
CA ASN A 338 -4.91 -10.63 -3.14
C ASN A 338 -5.54 -9.97 -1.89
N PRO A 339 -6.58 -9.13 -2.05
CA PRO A 339 -7.19 -8.42 -0.94
C PRO A 339 -7.83 -9.40 0.04
N GLU A 340 -7.96 -8.98 1.30
CA GLU A 340 -8.73 -9.73 2.28
C GLU A 340 -10.20 -9.75 1.88
N PRO A 341 -10.86 -10.93 1.88
CA PRO A 341 -12.24 -11.06 1.43
C PRO A 341 -13.20 -10.17 2.22
N LEU A 342 -14.07 -9.46 1.50
CA LEU A 342 -15.21 -8.76 2.07
C LEU A 342 -16.46 -9.64 1.96
N VAL A 343 -17.11 -9.85 3.09
CA VAL A 343 -18.28 -10.72 3.20
C VAL A 343 -19.52 -9.90 3.53
N ALA A 344 -20.59 -10.05 2.77
CA ALA A 344 -21.91 -9.58 3.18
C ALA A 344 -22.52 -10.60 4.15
N VAL A 345 -22.69 -10.22 5.41
CA VAL A 345 -23.31 -11.04 6.46
C VAL A 345 -24.73 -10.58 6.64
N LEU A 346 -25.68 -11.48 6.33
CA LEU A 346 -27.11 -11.15 6.28
C LEU A 346 -27.88 -11.60 7.53
N GLY A 347 -28.78 -10.74 7.99
CA GLY A 347 -29.75 -11.08 9.02
C GLY A 347 -29.20 -11.01 10.47
N LEU A 348 -28.42 -9.99 10.78
CA LEU A 348 -27.93 -9.71 12.13
C LEU A 348 -28.90 -8.81 12.89
N THR A 349 -29.20 -9.14 14.16
CA THR A 349 -29.99 -8.25 15.02
C THR A 349 -29.06 -7.39 15.87
N VAL A 350 -29.25 -6.09 15.86
CA VAL A 350 -28.47 -5.14 16.69
C VAL A 350 -28.94 -5.25 18.14
N LEU A 351 -28.05 -5.69 19.05
CA LEU A 351 -28.32 -5.71 20.49
C LEU A 351 -27.87 -4.42 21.17
N ARG A 352 -26.77 -3.85 20.68
CA ARG A 352 -26.20 -2.62 21.21
C ARG A 352 -25.43 -1.89 20.13
N VAL A 353 -25.55 -0.56 20.12
CA VAL A 353 -24.75 0.35 19.30
C VAL A 353 -24.10 1.41 20.17
N ARG A 354 -22.84 1.72 19.94
CA ARG A 354 -22.09 2.72 20.69
C ARG A 354 -21.03 3.37 19.80
N VAL A 355 -20.97 4.70 19.86
CA VAL A 355 -19.80 5.43 19.33
C VAL A 355 -18.66 5.31 20.35
N ALA A 356 -17.53 4.79 19.92
CA ALA A 356 -16.29 4.72 20.69
C ALA A 356 -15.41 5.94 20.37
N ALA A 357 -14.29 6.09 21.10
CA ALA A 357 -13.30 7.12 20.80
C ALA A 357 -12.85 7.06 19.33
N ASP A 358 -12.39 8.18 18.79
CA ASP A 358 -11.88 8.31 17.43
C ASP A 358 -12.90 8.00 16.32
N ASP A 359 -14.17 8.35 16.54
CA ASP A 359 -15.26 8.20 15.56
C ASP A 359 -15.52 6.76 15.08
N HIS A 360 -15.25 5.76 15.94
CA HIS A 360 -15.55 4.36 15.65
C HIS A 360 -16.94 3.96 16.10
N THR A 361 -17.65 3.11 15.35
CA THR A 361 -18.88 2.48 15.79
C THR A 361 -18.63 1.06 16.27
N SER A 362 -18.98 0.77 17.52
CA SER A 362 -18.98 -0.56 18.10
C SER A 362 -20.40 -1.11 18.13
N LEU A 363 -20.59 -2.31 17.59
CA LEU A 363 -21.86 -3.02 17.54
C LEU A 363 -21.74 -4.33 18.31
N THR A 364 -22.77 -4.64 19.11
CA THR A 364 -23.01 -5.99 19.61
C THR A 364 -24.18 -6.55 18.83
N LEU A 365 -23.91 -7.62 18.09
CA LEU A 365 -24.82 -8.21 17.12
C LEU A 365 -25.25 -9.59 17.57
N ARG A 366 -26.48 -9.97 17.31
CA ARG A 366 -27.01 -11.32 17.59
C ARG A 366 -27.24 -12.08 16.30
N ARG A 367 -26.69 -13.30 16.28
CA ARG A 367 -27.02 -14.35 15.32
C ARG A 367 -27.73 -15.48 16.06
N GLN A 368 -29.04 -15.58 15.91
CA GLN A 368 -29.87 -16.52 16.69
C GLN A 368 -29.67 -16.41 18.21
N ARG A 369 -28.90 -17.32 18.84
CA ARG A 369 -28.64 -17.35 20.29
C ARG A 369 -27.25 -16.80 20.67
N ASP A 370 -26.36 -16.66 19.69
CA ASP A 370 -24.98 -16.24 19.92
C ASP A 370 -24.81 -14.74 19.67
N VAL A 371 -23.83 -14.18 20.33
CA VAL A 371 -23.42 -12.79 20.21
C VAL A 371 -22.16 -12.71 19.39
N LEU A 372 -22.09 -11.72 18.51
CA LEU A 372 -20.95 -11.42 17.66
C LEU A 372 -20.62 -9.94 17.80
N ASP A 373 -19.37 -9.62 18.08
CA ASP A 373 -18.91 -8.23 18.15
C ASP A 373 -18.63 -7.69 16.74
N GLY A 374 -18.97 -6.43 16.52
CA GLY A 374 -18.66 -5.67 15.33
C GLY A 374 -17.96 -4.36 15.66
N ILE A 375 -17.01 -3.97 14.84
CA ILE A 375 -16.32 -2.68 14.92
C ILE A 375 -16.25 -2.05 13.53
N ALA A 376 -16.65 -0.79 13.41
CA ALA A 376 -16.50 0.01 12.18
C ALA A 376 -15.58 1.18 12.49
N PHE A 377 -14.34 1.07 12.03
CA PHE A 377 -13.30 2.08 12.26
C PHE A 377 -13.54 3.34 11.44
N GLY A 378 -13.55 4.53 12.10
CA GLY A 378 -13.75 5.82 11.45
C GLY A 378 -15.15 6.00 10.82
N ARG A 379 -16.14 5.20 11.25
CA ARG A 379 -17.49 5.16 10.71
C ARG A 379 -18.54 5.44 11.80
N ALA A 380 -18.44 6.61 12.44
CA ALA A 380 -19.44 7.07 13.41
C ALA A 380 -20.83 7.24 12.76
N ASP A 381 -20.90 7.46 11.45
CA ASP A 381 -22.12 7.54 10.66
C ASP A 381 -22.99 6.27 10.76
N ILE A 382 -22.37 5.09 10.86
CA ILE A 382 -23.10 3.81 11.03
C ILE A 382 -23.93 3.82 12.31
N ALA A 383 -23.45 4.43 13.40
CA ALA A 383 -24.22 4.53 14.64
C ALA A 383 -25.50 5.39 14.48
N ALA A 384 -25.54 6.29 13.50
CA ALA A 384 -26.73 7.06 13.19
C ALA A 384 -27.72 6.31 12.28
N LEU A 385 -27.23 5.30 11.53
CA LEU A 385 -28.04 4.52 10.59
C LEU A 385 -28.77 3.35 11.25
N VAL A 386 -28.28 2.83 12.38
CA VAL A 386 -28.79 1.61 13.01
C VAL A 386 -29.21 1.85 14.45
N ARG A 387 -30.23 1.12 14.93
CA ARG A 387 -30.74 1.18 16.31
C ARG A 387 -30.79 -0.21 16.94
N GLU A 388 -30.82 -0.24 18.26
CA GLU A 388 -31.04 -1.48 19.01
C GLU A 388 -32.39 -2.09 18.63
N GLY A 389 -32.40 -3.37 18.30
CA GLY A 389 -33.55 -4.12 17.80
C GLY A 389 -33.64 -4.22 16.27
N ASP A 390 -32.90 -3.41 15.53
CA ASP A 390 -32.92 -3.47 14.06
C ASP A 390 -32.36 -4.78 13.55
N LEU A 391 -32.91 -5.28 12.46
CA LEU A 391 -32.37 -6.34 11.64
C LEU A 391 -31.56 -5.72 10.50
N ILE A 392 -30.26 -6.03 10.44
CA ILE A 392 -29.32 -5.42 9.49
C ILE A 392 -28.53 -6.46 8.72
N ASP A 393 -28.06 -6.05 7.56
CA ASP A 393 -27.01 -6.73 6.80
C ASP A 393 -25.75 -5.87 6.87
N VAL A 394 -24.58 -6.50 7.00
CA VAL A 394 -23.32 -5.78 7.09
C VAL A 394 -22.33 -6.30 6.04
N VAL A 395 -21.49 -5.42 5.52
CA VAL A 395 -20.31 -5.78 4.74
C VAL A 395 -19.11 -5.72 5.68
N ALA A 396 -18.42 -6.82 5.87
CA ALA A 396 -17.37 -6.93 6.88
C ALA A 396 -16.25 -7.88 6.46
N ARG A 397 -15.11 -7.75 7.12
CA ARG A 397 -14.10 -8.79 7.24
C ARG A 397 -14.38 -9.61 8.49
N ILE A 398 -14.06 -10.89 8.45
CA ILE A 398 -14.19 -11.76 9.62
C ILE A 398 -12.80 -11.89 10.24
N ASP A 399 -12.66 -11.39 11.46
CA ASP A 399 -11.42 -11.43 12.21
C ASP A 399 -11.60 -12.13 13.56
N SER A 400 -10.52 -12.35 14.28
CA SER A 400 -10.57 -12.84 15.66
C SER A 400 -9.84 -11.88 16.60
N ARG A 401 -10.40 -11.75 17.80
CA ARG A 401 -9.83 -10.94 18.86
C ARG A 401 -9.56 -11.80 20.08
N THR A 402 -8.36 -11.68 20.64
CA THR A 402 -8.01 -12.30 21.91
C THR A 402 -8.10 -11.29 23.05
N PHE A 403 -8.94 -11.57 24.02
CA PHE A 403 -9.07 -10.76 25.23
C PHE A 403 -9.10 -11.66 26.47
N GLY A 404 -8.25 -11.38 27.46
CA GLY A 404 -8.16 -12.19 28.68
C GLY A 404 -7.83 -13.66 28.45
N GLY A 405 -7.14 -14.00 27.34
CA GLY A 405 -6.81 -15.39 26.96
C GLY A 405 -7.92 -16.12 26.20
N PHE A 406 -9.07 -15.48 25.96
CA PHE A 406 -10.16 -16.05 25.16
C PHE A 406 -10.16 -15.42 23.77
N GLU A 407 -10.20 -16.26 22.76
CA GLU A 407 -10.39 -15.86 21.37
C GLU A 407 -11.89 -15.74 21.06
N SER A 408 -12.29 -14.65 20.39
CA SER A 408 -13.65 -14.44 19.91
C SER A 408 -13.64 -13.90 18.50
N LEU A 409 -14.61 -14.32 17.67
CA LEU A 409 -14.79 -13.76 16.33
C LEU A 409 -15.31 -12.33 16.44
N GLN A 410 -14.84 -11.47 15.54
CA GLN A 410 -15.24 -10.08 15.39
C GLN A 410 -15.47 -9.75 13.92
N LEU A 411 -16.47 -8.92 13.63
CA LEU A 411 -16.68 -8.34 12.31
C LEU A 411 -16.04 -6.96 12.24
N GLU A 412 -15.07 -6.77 11.36
CA GLU A 412 -14.59 -5.45 10.97
C GLU A 412 -15.52 -4.90 9.89
N ILE A 413 -16.47 -4.08 10.31
CA ILE A 413 -17.59 -3.61 9.48
C ILE A 413 -17.12 -2.45 8.60
N ARG A 414 -17.35 -2.56 7.31
CA ARG A 414 -17.11 -1.53 6.30
C ARG A 414 -18.35 -0.74 5.96
N ASP A 415 -19.52 -1.42 5.98
CA ASP A 415 -20.81 -0.79 5.76
C ASP A 415 -21.93 -1.58 6.39
N ALA A 416 -23.10 -0.94 6.61
CA ALA A 416 -24.28 -1.54 7.18
C ALA A 416 -25.54 -0.95 6.55
N ALA A 417 -26.57 -1.78 6.35
CA ALA A 417 -27.87 -1.38 5.83
C ALA A 417 -28.99 -2.18 6.52
N PRO A 418 -30.23 -1.67 6.54
CA PRO A 418 -31.38 -2.45 6.95
C PRO A 418 -31.47 -3.75 6.15
N SER A 419 -31.78 -4.87 6.81
CA SER A 419 -31.82 -6.18 6.15
C SER A 419 -32.84 -6.19 5.00
N GLY A 420 -32.40 -6.75 3.86
CA GLY A 420 -33.19 -6.78 2.62
C GLY A 420 -33.18 -5.52 1.79
N SER A 421 -32.44 -4.47 2.17
CA SER A 421 -32.27 -3.25 1.35
C SER A 421 -31.48 -3.51 0.06
N HIS A 422 -30.71 -4.61 0.02
CA HIS A 422 -29.90 -5.05 -1.10
C HIS A 422 -30.34 -6.43 -1.58
N PRO A 423 -31.42 -6.51 -2.39
CA PRO A 423 -31.97 -7.80 -2.85
C PRO A 423 -30.98 -8.62 -3.68
N GLU A 424 -30.01 -7.97 -4.34
CA GLU A 424 -28.91 -8.64 -5.04
C GLU A 424 -28.05 -9.49 -4.13
N ALA A 425 -27.80 -9.08 -2.89
CA ALA A 425 -27.06 -9.87 -1.91
C ALA A 425 -27.85 -11.15 -1.53
N ALA A 426 -29.16 -11.03 -1.35
CA ALA A 426 -30.03 -12.16 -1.08
C ALA A 426 -30.15 -13.08 -2.31
N ALA A 427 -30.14 -12.54 -3.53
CA ALA A 427 -30.15 -13.30 -4.78
C ALA A 427 -28.88 -14.14 -4.98
N ILE A 428 -27.72 -13.64 -4.54
CA ILE A 428 -26.45 -14.40 -4.54
C ILE A 428 -26.57 -15.65 -3.66
N LEU A 429 -27.22 -15.54 -2.49
CA LEU A 429 -27.46 -16.70 -1.62
C LEU A 429 -28.47 -17.69 -2.20
N ALA A 430 -29.45 -17.21 -2.95
CA ALA A 430 -30.49 -18.02 -3.57
C ALA A 430 -30.07 -18.64 -4.93
N GLY A 431 -28.93 -18.21 -5.49
CA GLY A 431 -28.42 -18.69 -6.76
C GLY A 431 -28.10 -20.19 -6.74
N PRO A 432 -28.04 -20.86 -7.90
CA PRO A 432 -27.69 -22.26 -7.94
C PRO A 432 -26.31 -22.45 -7.33
N ALA A 433 -26.22 -23.39 -6.37
CA ALA A 433 -24.93 -23.78 -5.81
C ALA A 433 -23.97 -24.04 -6.99
N VAL A 434 -22.90 -23.27 -7.09
CA VAL A 434 -21.87 -23.49 -8.08
C VAL A 434 -21.38 -24.90 -7.83
N ALA A 435 -21.72 -25.82 -8.72
CA ALA A 435 -21.23 -27.19 -8.67
C ALA A 435 -19.70 -27.09 -8.68
N LEU A 436 -19.06 -27.45 -7.56
CA LEU A 436 -17.63 -27.66 -7.51
C LEU A 436 -17.30 -28.61 -8.65
N VAL A 437 -16.65 -28.11 -9.70
CA VAL A 437 -16.11 -28.94 -10.77
C VAL A 437 -15.10 -29.84 -10.08
N GLY A 438 -15.54 -31.06 -9.87
CA GLY A 438 -14.72 -32.12 -9.29
C GLY A 438 -13.48 -32.29 -10.15
N SER A 439 -12.34 -32.24 -9.52
CA SER A 439 -11.08 -32.71 -10.06
C SER A 439 -11.27 -34.19 -10.43
N THR A 440 -11.41 -34.47 -11.71
CA THR A 440 -11.19 -35.82 -12.22
C THR A 440 -9.76 -35.93 -12.68
N THR A 441 -9.01 -36.74 -11.93
CA THR A 441 -7.76 -37.47 -12.24
C THR A 441 -6.76 -36.81 -13.16
#